data_c04fcdfa2134d38ead444faf26ec8007
#
_entry.id   c04fcdfa2134d38ead444faf26ec8007
#
_cell.length_a   1.000
_cell.length_b   1.000
_cell.length_c   1.000
_cell.angle_alpha   90.00
_cell.angle_beta   90.00
_cell.angle_gamma   90.00
#
_symmetry.space_group_name_H-M   'P 1'
#
loop_
_entity.id
_entity.type
_entity.pdbx_description
1 polymer ?
#
loop_
_entity_poly.entity_id
_entity_poly.type
_entity_poly.pdbx_seq_one_letter_code
_entity_poly.pdbx_strand_id
1 'polypeptide(L)'
;IILSEFSGSTQSLRAAALTVNPWDTNQFADAIQEALEMDYADRIEMYRYGRKYVQDCTLQTWATNFLEELQTTASECETERLQIPPQLDHDKLLQVMRKSTQRIIIMGFAGTLLPRLSRKTRPKLSATLLANLQVLAEDPNTHLIVVSGLSRDALARALGSVPCWIIAEGGVCWREPGGEDWHSSVREGEADWLDPCKEIMEYFAARTPGSTVIEMPSSVSWNYQKTQGDHAAIQSKDLLIHLWSGPLISAPGEVVVDADSVTVRPTGVGKALQMEKILQSICCEEGTNERLPEWKGGNVLVVCAGDYLMRAPTS
;
A
#
# COMPACT_ATOMS: atom_id res chain seq x y z
N ILE A 1 -6.87 24.24 29.78
CA ILE A 1 -5.45 23.93 29.97
C ILE A 1 -4.66 24.72 28.94
N ILE A 2 -3.52 25.30 29.31
CA ILE A 2 -2.58 25.92 28.38
C ILE A 2 -1.34 25.02 28.35
N LEU A 3 -0.90 24.59 27.18
CA LEU A 3 0.25 23.73 26.98
C LEU A 3 1.27 24.35 26.04
N SER A 4 2.53 24.11 26.31
CA SER A 4 3.61 24.45 25.37
C SER A 4 3.52 23.56 24.12
N GLU A 5 3.70 24.13 22.94
CA GLU A 5 3.79 23.40 21.67
C GLU A 5 4.94 22.38 21.66
N PHE A 6 5.94 22.57 22.51
CA PHE A 6 7.09 21.66 22.65
C PHE A 6 6.84 20.53 23.65
N SER A 7 5.69 20.49 24.33
CA SER A 7 5.35 19.43 25.28
C SER A 7 4.87 18.17 24.56
N GLY A 8 5.37 17.02 24.94
CA GLY A 8 4.86 15.72 24.44
C GLY A 8 3.36 15.52 24.70
N SER A 9 2.83 16.12 25.78
CA SER A 9 1.39 16.07 26.09
C SER A 9 0.53 16.83 25.09
N THR A 10 1.11 17.74 24.32
CA THR A 10 0.36 18.54 23.30
C THR A 10 -0.12 17.67 22.16
N GLN A 11 0.62 16.66 21.77
CA GLN A 11 0.21 15.72 20.73
C GLN A 11 -1.10 15.00 21.11
N SER A 12 -1.25 14.67 22.38
CA SER A 12 -2.38 13.91 22.90
C SER A 12 -3.57 14.77 23.33
N LEU A 13 -3.29 15.95 23.92
CA LEU A 13 -4.30 16.80 24.53
C LEU A 13 -4.60 18.07 23.73
N ARG A 14 -4.15 18.18 22.48
CA ARG A 14 -4.29 19.39 21.65
C ARG A 14 -5.73 19.90 21.55
N ALA A 15 -6.69 19.00 21.41
CA ALA A 15 -8.11 19.35 21.36
C ALA A 15 -8.72 19.78 22.72
N ALA A 16 -7.97 19.59 23.82
CA ALA A 16 -8.37 19.97 25.17
C ALA A 16 -7.54 21.12 25.75
N ALA A 17 -6.65 21.73 24.96
CA ALA A 17 -5.71 22.72 25.44
C ALA A 17 -5.48 23.86 24.43
N LEU A 18 -5.24 25.04 24.94
CA LEU A 18 -4.66 26.14 24.16
C LEU A 18 -3.16 25.91 24.04
N THR A 19 -2.65 25.91 22.82
CA THR A 19 -1.23 25.62 22.56
C THR A 19 -0.47 26.91 22.33
N VAL A 20 0.64 27.10 23.04
CA VAL A 20 1.43 28.34 23.00
C VAL A 20 2.91 28.05 22.83
N ASN A 21 3.61 28.97 22.18
CA ASN A 21 5.05 29.04 22.24
C ASN A 21 5.47 29.74 23.56
N PRO A 22 6.12 29.02 24.50
CA PRO A 22 6.49 29.61 25.79
C PRO A 22 7.53 30.72 25.69
N TRP A 23 8.20 30.86 24.56
CA TRP A 23 9.17 31.93 24.30
C TRP A 23 8.56 33.20 23.74
N ASP A 24 7.28 33.12 23.28
CA ASP A 24 6.49 34.28 22.86
C ASP A 24 5.60 34.74 24.00
N THR A 25 6.05 35.80 24.71
CA THR A 25 5.36 36.33 25.86
C THR A 25 4.01 36.96 25.50
N ASN A 26 3.84 37.47 24.27
CA ASN A 26 2.57 38.06 23.85
C ASN A 26 1.54 36.93 23.60
N GLN A 27 1.92 35.92 22.81
CA GLN A 27 1.05 34.74 22.58
C GLN A 27 0.66 34.06 23.90
N PHE A 28 1.59 34.00 24.87
CA PHE A 28 1.30 33.42 26.19
C PHE A 28 0.30 34.25 26.98
N ALA A 29 0.42 35.59 26.95
CA ALA A 29 -0.53 36.50 27.59
C ALA A 29 -1.92 36.43 26.93
N ASP A 30 -1.97 36.41 25.59
CA ASP A 30 -3.21 36.29 24.82
C ASP A 30 -3.93 34.95 25.12
N ALA A 31 -3.20 33.84 25.24
CA ALA A 31 -3.79 32.56 25.60
C ALA A 31 -4.34 32.50 27.03
N ILE A 32 -3.73 33.25 27.97
CA ILE A 32 -4.28 33.38 29.32
C ILE A 32 -5.59 34.18 29.24
N GLN A 33 -5.62 35.29 28.52
CA GLN A 33 -6.81 36.08 28.32
C GLN A 33 -7.94 35.24 27.67
N GLU A 34 -7.62 34.54 26.57
CA GLU A 34 -8.56 33.64 25.88
C GLU A 34 -9.12 32.57 26.82
N ALA A 35 -8.28 31.96 27.65
CA ALA A 35 -8.71 30.95 28.63
C ALA A 35 -9.67 31.52 29.70
N LEU A 36 -9.48 32.79 30.10
CA LEU A 36 -10.33 33.45 31.10
C LEU A 36 -11.64 33.93 30.50
N GLU A 37 -11.63 34.40 29.26
CA GLU A 37 -12.79 34.92 28.53
C GLU A 37 -13.59 33.84 27.78
N MET A 38 -13.06 32.64 27.70
CA MET A 38 -13.67 31.49 26.99
C MET A 38 -15.06 31.18 27.50
N ASP A 39 -16.01 31.02 26.58
CA ASP A 39 -17.39 30.67 26.92
C ASP A 39 -17.49 29.36 27.70
N TYR A 40 -18.49 29.27 28.56
CA TYR A 40 -18.68 28.11 29.42
C TYR A 40 -18.91 26.83 28.64
N ALA A 41 -19.59 26.91 27.49
CA ALA A 41 -19.86 25.75 26.63
C ALA A 41 -18.56 25.15 26.06
N ASP A 42 -17.69 25.99 25.49
CA ASP A 42 -16.41 25.59 24.89
C ASP A 42 -15.47 25.04 25.96
N ARG A 43 -15.43 25.67 27.11
CA ARG A 43 -14.61 25.22 28.25
C ARG A 43 -15.03 23.85 28.75
N ILE A 44 -16.34 23.56 28.80
CA ILE A 44 -16.88 22.25 29.19
C ILE A 44 -16.58 21.18 28.13
N GLU A 45 -16.66 21.54 26.86
CA GLU A 45 -16.34 20.61 25.76
C GLU A 45 -14.88 20.21 25.79
N MET A 46 -13.96 21.17 25.86
CA MET A 46 -12.52 20.92 26.01
C MET A 46 -12.22 20.08 27.26
N TYR A 47 -12.86 20.39 28.39
CA TYR A 47 -12.69 19.63 29.63
C TYR A 47 -13.16 18.18 29.48
N ARG A 48 -14.33 17.95 28.88
CA ARG A 48 -14.88 16.61 28.66
C ARG A 48 -13.98 15.78 27.76
N TYR A 49 -13.48 16.36 26.69
CA TYR A 49 -12.54 15.71 25.78
C TYR A 49 -11.26 15.29 26.51
N GLY A 50 -10.60 16.23 27.17
CA GLY A 50 -9.36 15.96 27.89
C GLY A 50 -9.53 14.96 29.03
N ARG A 51 -10.63 15.07 29.78
CA ARG A 51 -10.96 14.12 30.85
C ARG A 51 -11.16 12.70 30.32
N LYS A 52 -11.95 12.56 29.26
CA LYS A 52 -12.19 11.27 28.61
C LYS A 52 -10.86 10.65 28.15
N TYR A 53 -10.05 11.44 27.43
CA TYR A 53 -8.75 10.97 26.97
C TYR A 53 -7.87 10.44 28.10
N VAL A 54 -7.72 11.20 29.21
CA VAL A 54 -6.91 10.79 30.36
C VAL A 54 -7.49 9.54 31.06
N GLN A 55 -8.81 9.40 31.10
CA GLN A 55 -9.47 8.23 31.69
C GLN A 55 -9.31 6.97 30.83
N ASP A 56 -9.34 7.10 29.50
CA ASP A 56 -9.22 5.99 28.55
C ASP A 56 -7.75 5.59 28.35
N CYS A 57 -6.83 6.55 28.36
CA CYS A 57 -5.39 6.33 28.15
C CYS A 57 -4.65 6.13 29.47
N THR A 58 -4.98 5.08 30.19
CA THR A 58 -4.29 4.72 31.44
C THR A 58 -3.05 3.89 31.16
N LEU A 59 -2.12 3.80 32.15
CA LEU A 59 -0.97 2.90 32.08
C LEU A 59 -1.42 1.43 31.84
N GLN A 60 -2.55 1.05 32.41
CA GLN A 60 -3.13 -0.28 32.26
C GLN A 60 -3.56 -0.53 30.80
N THR A 61 -4.28 0.42 30.22
CA THR A 61 -4.70 0.38 28.79
C THR A 61 -3.48 0.32 27.88
N TRP A 62 -2.47 1.15 28.14
CA TRP A 62 -1.23 1.13 27.38
C TRP A 62 -0.52 -0.24 27.45
N ALA A 63 -0.40 -0.79 28.65
CA ALA A 63 0.27 -2.09 28.84
C ALA A 63 -0.51 -3.23 28.16
N THR A 64 -1.84 -3.20 28.24
CA THR A 64 -2.68 -4.20 27.56
C THR A 64 -2.52 -4.11 26.04
N ASN A 65 -2.66 -2.92 25.46
CA ASN A 65 -2.48 -2.71 24.03
C ASN A 65 -1.08 -3.11 23.56
N PHE A 66 -0.05 -2.76 24.33
CA PHE A 66 1.33 -3.14 24.01
C PHE A 66 1.51 -4.66 23.99
N LEU A 67 0.96 -5.37 24.98
CA LEU A 67 1.05 -6.84 25.04
C LEU A 67 0.25 -7.51 23.92
N GLU A 68 -0.93 -6.99 23.60
CA GLU A 68 -1.76 -7.48 22.49
C GLU A 68 -1.05 -7.28 21.14
N GLU A 69 -0.47 -6.11 20.91
CA GLU A 69 0.29 -5.83 19.71
C GLU A 69 1.57 -6.69 19.60
N LEU A 70 2.26 -6.89 20.73
CA LEU A 70 3.40 -7.80 20.80
C LEU A 70 3.02 -9.25 20.50
N GLN A 71 1.90 -9.74 21.03
CA GLN A 71 1.40 -11.09 20.76
C GLN A 71 1.00 -11.25 19.28
N THR A 72 0.32 -10.25 18.74
CA THR A 72 -0.07 -10.23 17.33
C THR A 72 1.16 -10.28 16.43
N THR A 73 2.13 -9.40 16.68
CA THR A 73 3.38 -9.36 15.91
C THR A 73 4.19 -10.66 16.05
N ALA A 74 4.23 -11.25 17.26
CA ALA A 74 4.93 -12.53 17.48
C ALA A 74 4.26 -13.66 16.71
N SER A 75 2.92 -13.73 16.73
CA SER A 75 2.17 -14.73 15.98
C SER A 75 2.31 -14.56 14.45
N GLU A 76 2.33 -13.32 13.98
CA GLU A 76 2.59 -13.01 12.56
C GLU A 76 4.00 -13.43 12.14
N CYS A 77 5.02 -13.12 12.94
CA CYS A 77 6.41 -13.55 12.68
C CYS A 77 6.56 -15.08 12.68
N GLU A 78 5.87 -15.78 13.57
CA GLU A 78 5.90 -17.24 13.62
C GLU A 78 5.19 -17.84 12.40
N THR A 79 4.06 -17.26 12.00
CA THR A 79 3.33 -17.63 10.79
C THR A 79 4.19 -17.36 9.54
N GLU A 80 4.90 -16.25 9.48
CA GLU A 80 5.83 -15.95 8.37
C GLU A 80 7.01 -16.92 8.30
N ARG A 81 7.57 -17.34 9.43
CA ARG A 81 8.64 -18.35 9.47
C ARG A 81 8.18 -19.74 8.99
N LEU A 82 6.93 -20.10 9.26
CA LEU A 82 6.33 -21.35 8.83
C LEU A 82 5.89 -21.34 7.36
N GLN A 83 5.82 -20.17 6.71
CA GLN A 83 5.34 -19.98 5.34
C GLN A 83 6.44 -19.95 4.28
N ILE A 84 7.67 -20.36 4.58
CA ILE A 84 8.64 -20.60 3.50
C ILE A 84 8.12 -21.79 2.68
N PRO A 85 7.62 -21.55 1.46
CA PRO A 85 7.05 -22.64 0.68
C PRO A 85 8.15 -23.67 0.39
N PRO A 86 7.83 -24.96 0.42
CA PRO A 86 8.79 -25.99 0.05
C PRO A 86 9.24 -25.78 -1.40
N GLN A 87 10.44 -26.25 -1.71
CA GLN A 87 10.95 -26.18 -3.08
C GLN A 87 9.95 -26.82 -4.04
N LEU A 88 9.65 -26.12 -5.13
CA LEU A 88 8.67 -26.55 -6.12
C LEU A 88 9.17 -27.85 -6.82
N ASP A 89 8.38 -28.90 -6.71
CA ASP A 89 8.60 -30.16 -7.44
C ASP A 89 8.03 -30.01 -8.86
N HIS A 90 8.91 -29.84 -9.82
CA HIS A 90 8.53 -29.62 -11.23
C HIS A 90 7.73 -30.77 -11.82
N ASP A 91 8.04 -32.02 -11.45
CA ASP A 91 7.35 -33.20 -12.00
C ASP A 91 5.92 -33.29 -11.44
N LYS A 92 5.75 -33.02 -10.16
CA LYS A 92 4.41 -32.91 -9.56
C LYS A 92 3.60 -31.77 -10.16
N LEU A 93 4.21 -30.58 -10.35
CA LEU A 93 3.55 -29.47 -11.00
C LEU A 93 3.05 -29.84 -12.39
N LEU A 94 3.89 -30.43 -13.22
CA LEU A 94 3.52 -30.90 -14.56
C LEU A 94 2.38 -31.92 -14.55
N GLN A 95 2.39 -32.87 -13.59
CA GLN A 95 1.30 -33.82 -13.43
C GLN A 95 -0.02 -33.15 -13.05
N VAL A 96 0.01 -32.18 -12.14
CA VAL A 96 -1.19 -31.42 -11.74
C VAL A 96 -1.67 -30.56 -12.89
N MET A 97 -0.78 -29.88 -13.61
CA MET A 97 -1.11 -29.09 -14.80
C MET A 97 -1.84 -29.92 -15.88
N ARG A 98 -1.39 -31.14 -16.12
CA ARG A 98 -2.01 -32.07 -17.12
C ARG A 98 -3.42 -32.52 -16.69
N LYS A 99 -3.68 -32.59 -15.38
CA LYS A 99 -4.96 -33.04 -14.81
C LYS A 99 -5.94 -31.86 -14.59
N SER A 100 -5.45 -30.63 -14.59
CA SER A 100 -6.27 -29.46 -14.39
C SER A 100 -7.07 -29.11 -15.63
N THR A 101 -8.35 -28.79 -15.43
CA THR A 101 -9.26 -28.35 -16.50
C THR A 101 -9.09 -26.87 -16.79
N GLN A 102 -8.73 -26.09 -15.77
CA GLN A 102 -8.44 -24.66 -15.86
C GLN A 102 -7.15 -24.33 -15.12
N ARG A 103 -6.42 -23.37 -15.62
CA ARG A 103 -5.15 -22.89 -15.07
C ARG A 103 -5.16 -21.39 -14.94
N ILE A 104 -4.78 -20.89 -13.76
CA ILE A 104 -4.55 -19.48 -13.51
C ILE A 104 -3.09 -19.31 -13.17
N ILE A 105 -2.38 -18.54 -13.97
CA ILE A 105 -0.96 -18.29 -13.80
C ILE A 105 -0.78 -16.81 -13.49
N ILE A 106 -0.35 -16.51 -12.26
CA ILE A 106 -0.13 -15.16 -11.78
C ILE A 106 1.36 -14.91 -11.70
N MET A 107 1.85 -13.92 -12.42
CA MET A 107 3.27 -13.60 -12.50
C MET A 107 3.54 -12.15 -12.11
N GLY A 108 4.49 -11.95 -11.15
CA GLY A 108 5.12 -10.67 -10.94
C GLY A 108 5.94 -10.25 -12.16
N PHE A 109 5.98 -8.97 -12.50
CA PHE A 109 6.76 -8.48 -13.63
C PHE A 109 8.22 -8.22 -13.25
N ALA A 110 8.48 -7.25 -12.37
CA ALA A 110 9.82 -6.94 -11.88
C ALA A 110 10.24 -7.94 -10.80
N GLY A 111 11.45 -8.47 -10.90
CA GLY A 111 11.96 -9.51 -9.99
C GLY A 111 11.57 -10.92 -10.38
N THR A 112 10.64 -11.12 -11.31
CA THR A 112 10.16 -12.43 -11.77
C THR A 112 10.38 -12.61 -13.27
N LEU A 113 9.63 -11.90 -14.12
CA LEU A 113 9.80 -11.91 -15.58
C LEU A 113 11.03 -11.14 -16.03
N LEU A 114 11.40 -10.12 -15.28
CA LEU A 114 12.63 -9.35 -15.46
C LEU A 114 13.37 -9.20 -14.13
N PRO A 115 14.71 -9.13 -14.14
CA PRO A 115 15.46 -8.68 -12.97
C PRO A 115 14.92 -7.33 -12.46
N ARG A 116 15.08 -7.04 -11.16
CA ARG A 116 14.75 -5.71 -10.62
C ARG A 116 15.54 -4.66 -11.39
N LEU A 117 14.85 -3.85 -12.17
CA LEU A 117 15.46 -2.88 -13.06
C LEU A 117 15.92 -1.64 -12.28
N SER A 118 17.13 -1.15 -12.62
CA SER A 118 17.45 0.24 -12.34
C SER A 118 16.52 1.14 -13.17
N ARG A 119 15.95 2.19 -12.58
CA ARG A 119 14.98 3.11 -13.20
C ARG A 119 15.36 3.72 -14.54
N LYS A 120 16.66 3.71 -14.86
CA LYS A 120 17.18 4.23 -16.13
C LYS A 120 16.97 3.27 -17.30
N THR A 121 16.60 2.02 -17.03
CA THR A 121 16.47 0.99 -18.06
C THR A 121 15.00 0.75 -18.37
N ARG A 122 14.62 0.94 -19.63
CA ARG A 122 13.27 0.60 -20.09
C ARG A 122 13.04 -0.91 -19.97
N PRO A 123 11.91 -1.36 -19.39
CA PRO A 123 11.62 -2.77 -19.28
C PRO A 123 11.46 -3.36 -20.69
N LYS A 124 12.29 -4.34 -21.02
CA LYS A 124 12.24 -5.06 -22.30
C LYS A 124 12.37 -6.55 -22.06
N LEU A 125 11.33 -7.30 -22.39
CA LEU A 125 11.35 -8.76 -22.36
C LEU A 125 12.14 -9.31 -23.56
N SER A 126 12.77 -10.47 -23.38
CA SER A 126 13.40 -11.17 -24.50
C SER A 126 12.33 -11.70 -25.46
N ALA A 127 12.68 -11.83 -26.75
CA ALA A 127 11.78 -12.37 -27.74
C ALA A 127 11.29 -13.80 -27.39
N THR A 128 12.20 -14.62 -26.83
CA THR A 128 11.88 -15.98 -26.38
C THR A 128 10.87 -15.98 -25.24
N LEU A 129 11.01 -15.07 -24.26
CA LEU A 129 10.08 -14.99 -23.15
C LEU A 129 8.71 -14.49 -23.61
N LEU A 130 8.67 -13.49 -24.50
CA LEU A 130 7.41 -13.04 -25.11
C LEU A 130 6.71 -14.16 -25.87
N ALA A 131 7.43 -14.95 -26.68
CA ALA A 131 6.86 -16.10 -27.38
C ALA A 131 6.30 -17.14 -26.41
N ASN A 132 6.98 -17.42 -25.30
CA ASN A 132 6.48 -18.34 -24.27
C ASN A 132 5.23 -17.81 -23.58
N LEU A 133 5.18 -16.52 -23.24
CA LEU A 133 4.01 -15.89 -22.66
C LEU A 133 2.83 -15.87 -23.62
N GLN A 134 3.09 -15.67 -24.92
CA GLN A 134 2.08 -15.73 -25.98
C GLN A 134 1.44 -17.12 -26.03
N VAL A 135 2.24 -18.19 -26.06
CA VAL A 135 1.73 -19.57 -26.07
C VAL A 135 0.90 -19.89 -24.84
N LEU A 136 1.31 -19.41 -23.66
CA LEU A 136 0.55 -19.60 -22.42
C LEU A 136 -0.78 -18.83 -22.44
N ALA A 137 -0.77 -17.61 -22.97
CA ALA A 137 -1.94 -16.75 -23.00
C ALA A 137 -2.96 -17.12 -24.09
N GLU A 138 -2.52 -17.80 -25.16
CA GLU A 138 -3.39 -18.29 -26.24
C GLU A 138 -4.09 -19.61 -25.91
N ASP A 139 -3.66 -20.32 -24.86
CA ASP A 139 -4.34 -21.52 -24.41
C ASP A 139 -5.68 -21.17 -23.75
N PRO A 140 -6.82 -21.66 -24.32
CA PRO A 140 -8.15 -21.32 -23.84
C PRO A 140 -8.46 -21.77 -22.41
N ASN A 141 -7.68 -22.71 -21.88
CA ASN A 141 -7.81 -23.20 -20.51
C ASN A 141 -6.83 -22.51 -19.54
N THR A 142 -6.11 -21.48 -19.99
CA THR A 142 -5.10 -20.79 -19.18
C THR A 142 -5.38 -19.30 -19.11
N HIS A 143 -5.56 -18.79 -17.90
CA HIS A 143 -5.66 -17.36 -17.62
C HIS A 143 -4.32 -16.86 -17.12
N LEU A 144 -3.62 -16.10 -17.95
CA LEU A 144 -2.35 -15.48 -17.58
C LEU A 144 -2.62 -14.08 -17.00
N ILE A 145 -2.11 -13.82 -15.79
CA ILE A 145 -2.25 -12.54 -15.08
C ILE A 145 -0.86 -12.00 -14.76
N VAL A 146 -0.52 -10.82 -15.27
CA VAL A 146 0.75 -10.14 -14.99
C VAL A 146 0.51 -8.97 -14.06
N VAL A 147 1.25 -8.94 -12.92
CA VAL A 147 1.06 -7.94 -11.86
C VAL A 147 2.33 -7.11 -11.69
N SER A 148 2.18 -5.77 -11.65
CA SER A 148 3.31 -4.86 -11.47
C SER A 148 2.94 -3.55 -10.79
N GLY A 149 3.95 -2.91 -10.17
CA GLY A 149 3.87 -1.50 -9.75
C GLY A 149 4.28 -0.51 -10.84
N LEU A 150 4.65 -0.96 -12.04
CA LEU A 150 5.00 -0.08 -13.15
C LEU A 150 3.75 0.57 -13.76
N SER A 151 3.96 1.70 -14.47
CA SER A 151 2.87 2.38 -15.17
C SER A 151 2.28 1.51 -16.27
N ARG A 152 0.99 1.73 -16.54
CA ARG A 152 0.24 1.08 -17.64
C ARG A 152 0.97 1.12 -18.97
N ASP A 153 1.55 2.29 -19.33
CA ASP A 153 2.27 2.46 -20.59
C ASP A 153 3.58 1.68 -20.67
N ALA A 154 4.29 1.54 -19.54
CA ALA A 154 5.50 0.75 -19.49
C ALA A 154 5.21 -0.74 -19.68
N LEU A 155 4.15 -1.24 -19.06
CA LEU A 155 3.72 -2.64 -19.18
C LEU A 155 3.14 -2.94 -20.57
N ALA A 156 2.30 -2.05 -21.11
CA ALA A 156 1.75 -2.20 -22.46
C ALA A 156 2.88 -2.33 -23.50
N ARG A 157 3.90 -1.49 -23.41
CA ARG A 157 5.06 -1.57 -24.30
C ARG A 157 5.91 -2.83 -24.12
N ALA A 158 6.05 -3.30 -22.86
CA ALA A 158 6.88 -4.44 -22.55
C ALA A 158 6.25 -5.78 -22.93
N LEU A 159 4.93 -5.93 -22.73
CA LEU A 159 4.17 -7.14 -23.02
C LEU A 159 3.67 -7.17 -24.48
N GLY A 160 3.55 -6.02 -25.14
CA GLY A 160 3.11 -5.92 -26.52
C GLY A 160 1.71 -6.49 -26.73
N SER A 161 1.58 -7.44 -27.66
CA SER A 161 0.32 -8.07 -28.05
C SER A 161 -0.05 -9.32 -27.27
N VAL A 162 0.69 -9.68 -26.21
CA VAL A 162 0.37 -10.87 -25.38
C VAL A 162 -1.03 -10.71 -24.78
N PRO A 163 -1.99 -11.62 -25.08
CA PRO A 163 -3.38 -11.52 -24.63
C PRO A 163 -3.53 -12.02 -23.18
N CYS A 164 -3.04 -11.22 -22.23
CA CYS A 164 -3.09 -11.54 -20.81
C CYS A 164 -3.79 -10.44 -20.01
N TRP A 165 -4.28 -10.79 -18.81
CA TRP A 165 -4.68 -9.82 -17.82
C TRP A 165 -3.47 -9.04 -17.34
N ILE A 166 -3.57 -7.74 -17.27
CA ILE A 166 -2.49 -6.88 -16.75
C ILE A 166 -3.00 -6.05 -15.60
N ILE A 167 -2.32 -6.15 -14.45
CA ILE A 167 -2.54 -5.29 -13.28
C ILE A 167 -1.34 -4.36 -13.19
N ALA A 168 -1.57 -3.07 -13.39
CA ALA A 168 -0.57 -2.01 -13.39
C ALA A 168 -0.71 -1.09 -12.17
N GLU A 169 0.30 -0.24 -11.94
CA GLU A 169 0.29 0.84 -10.93
C GLU A 169 -0.13 0.36 -9.54
N GLY A 170 0.36 -0.84 -9.16
CA GLY A 170 0.06 -1.41 -7.85
C GLY A 170 -1.39 -1.87 -7.64
N GLY A 171 -2.17 -2.03 -8.71
CA GLY A 171 -3.57 -2.46 -8.67
C GLY A 171 -4.57 -1.36 -8.98
N VAL A 172 -4.10 -0.15 -9.32
CA VAL A 172 -4.97 0.96 -9.71
C VAL A 172 -5.57 0.75 -11.09
N CYS A 173 -4.74 0.32 -12.05
CA CYS A 173 -5.16 0.11 -13.42
C CYS A 173 -5.09 -1.37 -13.81
N TRP A 174 -6.03 -1.80 -14.63
CA TRP A 174 -6.00 -3.15 -15.20
C TRP A 174 -6.50 -3.17 -16.64
N ARG A 175 -6.12 -4.21 -17.36
CA ARG A 175 -6.53 -4.45 -18.75
C ARG A 175 -6.88 -5.91 -18.96
N GLU A 176 -7.95 -6.16 -19.69
CA GLU A 176 -8.42 -7.49 -20.06
C GLU A 176 -7.58 -8.12 -21.18
N PRO A 177 -7.58 -9.46 -21.30
CA PRO A 177 -6.89 -10.15 -22.39
C PRO A 177 -7.42 -9.71 -23.76
N GLY A 178 -6.51 -9.31 -24.65
CA GLY A 178 -6.87 -8.88 -26.00
C GLY A 178 -7.57 -7.52 -26.10
N GLY A 179 -7.89 -6.88 -24.97
CA GLY A 179 -8.44 -5.53 -24.93
C GLY A 179 -7.37 -4.46 -25.13
N GLU A 180 -7.74 -3.33 -25.71
CA GLU A 180 -6.90 -2.14 -25.80
C GLU A 180 -7.17 -1.16 -24.65
N ASP A 181 -8.39 -1.19 -24.11
CA ASP A 181 -8.88 -0.26 -23.10
C ASP A 181 -8.33 -0.61 -21.71
N TRP A 182 -7.91 0.44 -21.00
CA TRP A 182 -7.51 0.36 -19.60
C TRP A 182 -8.64 0.79 -18.69
N HIS A 183 -8.91 -0.04 -17.71
CA HIS A 183 -9.80 0.30 -16.59
C HIS A 183 -8.99 0.89 -15.45
N SER A 184 -9.58 1.81 -14.68
CA SER A 184 -8.96 2.41 -13.50
C SER A 184 -9.95 2.42 -12.33
N SER A 185 -9.44 2.14 -11.13
CA SER A 185 -10.19 2.30 -9.87
C SER A 185 -10.29 3.76 -9.42
N VAL A 186 -9.50 4.65 -10.00
CA VAL A 186 -9.43 6.08 -9.68
C VAL A 186 -9.82 6.87 -10.91
N ARG A 187 -10.72 7.84 -10.77
CA ARG A 187 -11.11 8.74 -11.85
C ARG A 187 -10.07 9.82 -12.05
N GLU A 188 -9.98 10.34 -13.27
CA GLU A 188 -9.15 11.52 -13.55
C GLU A 188 -9.59 12.70 -12.70
N GLY A 189 -8.64 13.37 -12.03
CA GLY A 189 -8.90 14.49 -11.11
C GLY A 189 -9.17 14.09 -9.65
N GLU A 190 -9.41 12.82 -9.34
CA GLU A 190 -9.57 12.37 -7.95
C GLU A 190 -8.23 12.21 -7.20
N ALA A 191 -7.10 12.44 -7.88
CA ALA A 191 -5.77 12.27 -7.32
C ALA A 191 -5.04 13.59 -6.98
N ASP A 192 -5.70 14.75 -7.12
CA ASP A 192 -5.09 16.09 -6.87
C ASP A 192 -4.57 16.24 -5.42
N TRP A 193 -5.12 15.47 -4.48
CA TRP A 193 -4.63 15.41 -3.11
C TRP A 193 -3.23 14.78 -2.95
N LEU A 194 -2.69 14.16 -4.01
CA LEU A 194 -1.32 13.63 -4.02
C LEU A 194 -0.26 14.74 -4.13
N ASP A 195 -0.58 15.90 -4.70
CA ASP A 195 0.37 16.99 -4.88
C ASP A 195 0.99 17.47 -3.57
N PRO A 196 0.22 17.76 -2.50
CA PRO A 196 0.81 18.07 -1.20
C PRO A 196 1.65 16.94 -0.60
N CYS A 197 1.29 15.67 -0.84
CA CYS A 197 2.10 14.54 -0.41
C CYS A 197 3.43 14.48 -1.15
N LYS A 198 3.43 14.78 -2.46
CA LYS A 198 4.61 14.85 -3.30
C LYS A 198 5.57 15.94 -2.81
N GLU A 199 5.08 17.14 -2.54
CA GLU A 199 5.88 18.23 -2.01
C GLU A 199 6.61 17.85 -0.71
N ILE A 200 5.91 17.20 0.21
CA ILE A 200 6.52 16.69 1.45
C ILE A 200 7.59 15.63 1.12
N MET A 201 7.32 14.69 0.23
CA MET A 201 8.30 13.67 -0.15
C MET A 201 9.53 14.26 -0.85
N GLU A 202 9.36 15.29 -1.68
CA GLU A 202 10.46 16.02 -2.31
C GLU A 202 11.33 16.75 -1.28
N TYR A 203 10.72 17.34 -0.26
CA TYR A 203 11.44 17.94 0.86
C TYR A 203 12.31 16.91 1.59
N PHE A 204 11.80 15.70 1.84
CA PHE A 204 12.57 14.63 2.46
C PHE A 204 13.65 14.09 1.50
N ALA A 205 13.36 13.99 0.21
CA ALA A 205 14.32 13.55 -0.79
C ALA A 205 15.53 14.49 -0.90
N ALA A 206 15.30 15.80 -0.82
CA ALA A 206 16.38 16.78 -0.81
C ALA A 206 17.33 16.67 0.40
N ARG A 207 16.84 16.10 1.52
CA ARG A 207 17.61 15.88 2.76
C ARG A 207 18.20 14.49 2.90
N THR A 208 17.82 13.58 2.02
CA THR A 208 18.28 12.18 2.07
C THR A 208 19.00 11.82 0.78
N PRO A 209 20.32 12.06 0.70
CA PRO A 209 21.10 11.79 -0.51
C PRO A 209 20.97 10.33 -0.95
N GLY A 210 20.70 10.13 -2.24
CA GLY A 210 20.46 8.80 -2.82
C GLY A 210 18.99 8.38 -2.86
N SER A 211 18.09 9.07 -2.16
CA SER A 211 16.66 8.86 -2.29
C SER A 211 16.08 9.57 -3.51
N THR A 212 14.91 9.15 -3.94
CA THR A 212 14.21 9.72 -5.11
C THR A 212 12.70 9.64 -4.92
N VAL A 213 11.99 10.66 -5.39
CA VAL A 213 10.52 10.62 -5.50
C VAL A 213 10.12 10.05 -6.85
N ILE A 214 9.13 9.16 -6.84
CA ILE A 214 8.50 8.60 -8.03
C ILE A 214 7.07 9.01 -8.04
N GLU A 215 6.71 9.71 -9.08
CA GLU A 215 5.34 10.08 -9.36
C GLU A 215 4.73 9.12 -10.38
N MET A 216 3.51 8.68 -10.09
CA MET A 216 2.63 7.95 -10.99
C MET A 216 1.27 8.64 -11.01
N PRO A 217 0.41 8.42 -12.01
CA PRO A 217 -0.87 9.12 -12.11
C PRO A 217 -1.76 9.00 -10.87
N SER A 218 -1.60 7.95 -10.09
CA SER A 218 -2.46 7.64 -8.94
C SER A 218 -1.70 7.36 -7.65
N SER A 219 -0.40 7.58 -7.61
CA SER A 219 0.40 7.37 -6.41
C SER A 219 1.72 8.13 -6.46
N VAL A 220 2.25 8.45 -5.29
CA VAL A 220 3.58 9.04 -5.12
C VAL A 220 4.39 8.18 -4.17
N SER A 221 5.64 7.88 -4.51
CA SER A 221 6.50 7.03 -3.71
C SER A 221 7.86 7.70 -3.47
N TRP A 222 8.27 7.77 -2.23
CA TRP A 222 9.63 8.11 -1.85
C TRP A 222 10.44 6.84 -1.67
N ASN A 223 11.43 6.64 -2.54
CA ASN A 223 12.30 5.46 -2.54
C ASN A 223 13.70 5.81 -2.06
N TYR A 224 14.20 5.07 -1.08
CA TYR A 224 15.48 5.28 -0.43
C TYR A 224 16.43 4.08 -0.50
N GLN A 225 16.18 3.14 -1.41
CA GLN A 225 17.01 1.92 -1.60
C GLN A 225 18.51 2.20 -1.81
N LYS A 226 18.84 3.37 -2.35
CA LYS A 226 20.23 3.76 -2.66
C LYS A 226 20.88 4.63 -1.59
N THR A 227 20.20 4.85 -0.48
CA THR A 227 20.74 5.61 0.63
C THR A 227 21.69 4.74 1.46
N GLN A 228 22.70 5.37 2.05
CA GLN A 228 23.65 4.69 2.92
C GLN A 228 23.28 4.91 4.39
N GLY A 229 23.36 3.85 5.20
CA GLY A 229 23.16 3.89 6.64
C GLY A 229 21.69 4.01 7.09
N ASP A 230 21.49 4.17 8.40
CA ASP A 230 20.16 4.17 9.05
C ASP A 230 19.40 5.51 8.91
N HIS A 231 20.04 6.53 8.31
CA HIS A 231 19.45 7.86 8.20
C HIS A 231 18.11 7.84 7.44
N ALA A 232 18.01 7.05 6.37
CA ALA A 232 16.78 6.93 5.61
C ALA A 232 15.64 6.28 6.41
N ALA A 233 15.95 5.32 7.28
CA ALA A 233 14.96 4.69 8.16
C ALA A 233 14.42 5.67 9.22
N ILE A 234 15.25 6.60 9.70
CA ILE A 234 14.81 7.67 10.59
C ILE A 234 13.94 8.65 9.83
N GLN A 235 14.40 9.11 8.65
CA GLN A 235 13.65 10.02 7.80
C GLN A 235 12.30 9.43 7.34
N SER A 236 12.20 8.11 7.15
CA SER A 236 10.93 7.48 6.78
C SER A 236 9.89 7.61 7.88
N LYS A 237 10.28 7.48 9.15
CA LYS A 237 9.38 7.66 10.29
C LYS A 237 8.90 9.12 10.41
N ASP A 238 9.80 10.06 10.23
CA ASP A 238 9.45 11.49 10.25
C ASP A 238 8.53 11.84 9.07
N LEU A 239 8.81 11.32 7.88
CA LEU A 239 7.93 11.46 6.71
C LEU A 239 6.52 10.95 6.99
N LEU A 240 6.38 9.79 7.63
CA LEU A 240 5.06 9.24 7.98
C LEU A 240 4.28 10.19 8.89
N ILE A 241 4.93 10.77 9.89
CA ILE A 241 4.29 11.75 10.78
C ILE A 241 3.79 12.96 9.99
N HIS A 242 4.60 13.50 9.08
CA HIS A 242 4.21 14.65 8.27
C HIS A 242 3.07 14.35 7.30
N LEU A 243 3.07 13.16 6.70
CA LEU A 243 1.99 12.74 5.81
C LEU A 243 0.67 12.58 6.58
N TRP A 244 0.68 11.91 7.74
CA TRP A 244 -0.51 11.65 8.55
C TRP A 244 -1.03 12.89 9.27
N SER A 245 -0.15 13.80 9.70
CA SER A 245 -0.54 15.05 10.36
C SER A 245 -0.90 16.19 9.39
N GLY A 246 -0.65 15.99 8.11
CA GLY A 246 -0.87 16.95 7.04
C GLY A 246 -1.90 16.49 6.02
N PRO A 247 -1.47 16.22 4.77
CA PRO A 247 -2.41 16.01 3.66
C PRO A 247 -3.33 14.79 3.83
N LEU A 248 -2.93 13.77 4.56
CA LEU A 248 -3.73 12.56 4.72
C LEU A 248 -4.80 12.64 5.81
N ILE A 249 -4.90 13.73 6.56
CA ILE A 249 -5.98 13.89 7.56
C ILE A 249 -7.38 13.82 6.90
N SER A 250 -7.52 14.42 5.73
CA SER A 250 -8.81 14.54 5.02
C SER A 250 -8.82 13.86 3.65
N ALA A 251 -7.68 13.35 3.19
CA ALA A 251 -7.57 12.73 1.89
C ALA A 251 -7.94 11.23 1.96
N PRO A 252 -8.57 10.69 0.90
CA PRO A 252 -8.90 9.27 0.81
C PRO A 252 -7.67 8.43 0.41
N GLY A 253 -6.58 8.59 1.16
CA GLY A 253 -5.29 7.98 0.88
C GLY A 253 -4.81 7.06 1.99
N GLU A 254 -3.98 6.09 1.62
CA GLU A 254 -3.26 5.21 2.55
C GLU A 254 -1.76 5.26 2.28
N VAL A 255 -0.98 5.00 3.32
CA VAL A 255 0.48 4.89 3.21
C VAL A 255 0.87 3.43 3.27
N VAL A 256 1.62 3.00 2.27
CA VAL A 256 2.24 1.67 2.23
C VAL A 256 3.73 1.84 2.47
N VAL A 257 4.24 1.17 3.47
CA VAL A 257 5.66 1.17 3.82
C VAL A 257 6.26 -0.16 3.41
N ASP A 258 7.20 -0.10 2.49
CA ASP A 258 8.02 -1.25 2.10
C ASP A 258 9.43 -1.09 2.73
N ALA A 259 10.28 -2.12 2.57
CA ALA A 259 11.63 -2.10 3.12
C ALA A 259 12.45 -0.87 2.71
N ASP A 260 12.27 -0.39 1.48
CA ASP A 260 13.08 0.65 0.85
C ASP A 260 12.26 1.84 0.32
N SER A 261 10.97 1.91 0.63
CA SER A 261 10.09 2.96 0.11
C SER A 261 8.86 3.24 0.96
N VAL A 262 8.42 4.48 0.92
CA VAL A 262 7.13 4.93 1.45
C VAL A 262 6.28 5.39 0.27
N THR A 263 5.12 4.77 0.09
CA THR A 263 4.22 5.05 -1.03
C THR A 263 2.87 5.52 -0.51
N VAL A 264 2.39 6.63 -1.04
CA VAL A 264 1.03 7.14 -0.81
C VAL A 264 0.17 6.80 -2.03
N ARG A 265 -0.99 6.21 -1.79
CA ARG A 265 -1.93 5.79 -2.83
C ARG A 265 -3.39 5.90 -2.34
N PRO A 266 -4.38 5.88 -3.23
CA PRO A 266 -5.78 5.87 -2.83
C PRO A 266 -6.13 4.66 -1.95
N THR A 267 -7.02 4.88 -0.98
CA THR A 267 -7.53 3.82 -0.10
C THR A 267 -8.39 2.82 -0.88
N GLY A 268 -8.31 1.55 -0.52
CA GLY A 268 -9.12 0.50 -1.16
C GLY A 268 -8.60 0.07 -2.54
N VAL A 269 -7.37 0.42 -2.88
CA VAL A 269 -6.70 0.01 -4.11
C VAL A 269 -5.46 -0.81 -3.76
N GLY A 270 -5.28 -1.94 -4.42
CA GLY A 270 -4.12 -2.79 -4.17
C GLY A 270 -4.04 -3.97 -5.13
N LYS A 271 -2.82 -4.52 -5.29
CA LYS A 271 -2.58 -5.67 -6.15
C LYS A 271 -3.47 -6.86 -5.77
N ALA A 272 -3.60 -7.13 -4.46
CA ALA A 272 -4.41 -8.23 -3.95
C ALA A 272 -5.90 -8.01 -4.22
N LEU A 273 -6.43 -6.83 -3.90
CA LEU A 273 -7.83 -6.48 -4.13
C LEU A 273 -8.21 -6.53 -5.61
N GLN A 274 -7.33 -6.01 -6.49
CA GLN A 274 -7.59 -6.06 -7.92
C GLN A 274 -7.50 -7.47 -8.48
N MET A 275 -6.58 -8.27 -7.96
CA MET A 275 -6.45 -9.68 -8.33
C MET A 275 -7.69 -10.47 -7.91
N GLU A 276 -8.20 -10.24 -6.70
CA GLU A 276 -9.44 -10.86 -6.22
C GLU A 276 -10.63 -10.55 -7.15
N LYS A 277 -10.81 -9.30 -7.57
CA LYS A 277 -11.84 -8.92 -8.55
C LYS A 277 -11.70 -9.65 -9.88
N ILE A 278 -10.48 -9.77 -10.40
CA ILE A 278 -10.21 -10.50 -11.65
C ILE A 278 -10.48 -11.99 -11.46
N LEU A 279 -10.06 -12.59 -10.34
CA LEU A 279 -10.35 -13.98 -10.04
C LEU A 279 -11.86 -14.22 -9.92
N GLN A 280 -12.60 -13.33 -9.30
CA GLN A 280 -14.05 -13.38 -9.24
C GLN A 280 -14.66 -13.33 -10.66
N SER A 281 -14.18 -12.44 -11.53
CA SER A 281 -14.70 -12.35 -12.92
C SER A 281 -14.38 -13.57 -13.77
N ILE A 282 -13.25 -14.25 -13.51
CA ILE A 282 -12.88 -15.50 -14.22
C ILE A 282 -13.71 -16.68 -13.70
N CYS A 283 -14.05 -16.72 -12.40
CA CYS A 283 -14.61 -17.89 -11.75
C CYS A 283 -16.12 -17.83 -11.53
N CYS A 284 -16.70 -16.64 -11.50
CA CYS A 284 -18.13 -16.44 -11.25
C CYS A 284 -18.86 -16.04 -12.54
N GLU A 285 -19.91 -16.79 -12.91
CA GLU A 285 -20.96 -16.23 -13.78
C GLU A 285 -21.62 -15.05 -13.06
N GLU A 286 -21.92 -13.99 -13.80
CA GLU A 286 -22.49 -12.74 -13.30
C GLU A 286 -23.65 -13.01 -12.31
N GLY A 287 -23.49 -12.64 -11.04
CA GLY A 287 -24.61 -12.58 -10.09
C GLY A 287 -24.42 -13.18 -8.70
N THR A 288 -23.29 -13.78 -8.35
CA THR A 288 -23.08 -14.33 -7.00
C THR A 288 -22.15 -13.46 -6.17
N ASN A 289 -22.70 -12.88 -5.09
CA ASN A 289 -22.02 -11.99 -4.13
C ASN A 289 -21.32 -12.77 -2.98
N GLU A 290 -20.76 -13.95 -3.27
CA GLU A 290 -20.09 -14.78 -2.27
C GLU A 290 -18.59 -14.46 -2.19
N ARG A 291 -18.08 -14.29 -0.97
CA ARG A 291 -16.72 -13.81 -0.64
C ARG A 291 -15.55 -14.67 -1.12
N LEU A 292 -15.78 -15.90 -1.51
CA LEU A 292 -14.83 -16.78 -2.20
C LEU A 292 -15.63 -17.59 -3.22
N PRO A 293 -15.23 -17.61 -4.51
CA PRO A 293 -15.92 -18.44 -5.48
C PRO A 293 -15.74 -19.91 -5.08
N GLU A 294 -16.85 -20.60 -4.75
CA GLU A 294 -16.84 -22.05 -4.85
C GLU A 294 -16.63 -22.38 -6.32
N TRP A 295 -15.43 -22.88 -6.61
CA TRP A 295 -15.03 -23.31 -7.94
C TRP A 295 -16.00 -24.39 -8.44
N LYS A 296 -17.04 -23.99 -9.12
CA LYS A 296 -18.02 -24.92 -9.69
C LYS A 296 -17.41 -25.63 -10.90
N GLY A 297 -17.01 -26.88 -10.67
CA GLY A 297 -16.80 -27.87 -11.72
C GLY A 297 -15.42 -27.92 -12.32
N GLY A 298 -14.47 -28.58 -11.70
CA GLY A 298 -13.22 -28.99 -12.31
C GLY A 298 -12.00 -28.76 -11.41
N ASN A 299 -10.90 -29.44 -11.72
CA ASN A 299 -9.61 -29.22 -11.07
C ASN A 299 -9.01 -27.92 -11.59
N VAL A 300 -9.07 -26.84 -10.80
CA VAL A 300 -8.40 -25.57 -11.12
C VAL A 300 -7.02 -25.54 -10.47
N LEU A 301 -6.00 -25.24 -11.26
CA LEU A 301 -4.64 -25.04 -10.78
C LEU A 301 -4.34 -23.54 -10.76
N VAL A 302 -3.94 -23.03 -9.60
CA VAL A 302 -3.43 -21.66 -9.46
C VAL A 302 -1.93 -21.72 -9.20
N VAL A 303 -1.14 -21.07 -10.05
CA VAL A 303 0.31 -20.94 -9.91
C VAL A 303 0.67 -19.48 -9.75
N CYS A 304 1.34 -19.15 -8.63
CA CYS A 304 1.81 -17.80 -8.37
C CYS A 304 3.35 -17.80 -8.43
N ALA A 305 3.91 -16.88 -9.22
CA ALA A 305 5.34 -16.63 -9.27
C ALA A 305 5.61 -15.14 -9.00
N GLY A 306 6.42 -14.85 -8.00
CA GLY A 306 6.75 -13.49 -7.58
C GLY A 306 8.07 -13.46 -6.81
N ASP A 307 8.66 -12.26 -6.71
CA ASP A 307 9.87 -12.03 -5.91
C ASP A 307 9.55 -11.70 -4.44
N TYR A 308 8.26 -11.46 -4.12
CA TYR A 308 7.72 -11.39 -2.78
C TYR A 308 6.64 -12.46 -2.61
N LEU A 309 6.67 -13.16 -1.49
CA LEU A 309 5.53 -13.96 -1.05
C LEU A 309 4.34 -13.01 -0.89
N MET A 310 3.40 -13.05 -1.83
CA MET A 310 2.16 -12.33 -1.66
C MET A 310 1.43 -12.97 -0.48
N ARG A 311 1.22 -12.21 0.60
CA ARG A 311 0.33 -12.63 1.67
C ARG A 311 -1.03 -12.90 1.03
N ALA A 312 -1.47 -14.14 1.06
CA ALA A 312 -2.87 -14.43 0.80
C ALA A 312 -3.68 -13.67 1.86
N PRO A 313 -4.81 -13.03 1.51
CA PRO A 313 -5.67 -12.44 2.52
C PRO A 313 -6.06 -13.55 3.48
N THR A 314 -5.65 -13.43 4.74
CA THR A 314 -6.15 -14.29 5.81
C THR A 314 -7.63 -14.06 5.91
N SER A 315 -8.38 -15.13 5.71
CA SER A 315 -9.84 -15.25 5.83
C SER A 315 -10.38 -14.71 7.16
#